data_99cdc5927fff90dbcb2bf82f82345bed
#
_entry.id   99cdc5927fff90dbcb2bf82f82345bed
#
_cell.length_a   1.000
_cell.length_b   1.000
_cell.length_c   1.000
_cell.angle_alpha   90.00
_cell.angle_beta   90.00
_cell.angle_gamma   90.00
#
_symmetry.space_group_name_H-M   'P 1'
#
loop_
_entity.id
_entity.type
_entity.pdbx_description
1 polymer ?
#
loop_
_entity_poly.entity_id
_entity_poly.type
_entity_poly.pdbx_seq_one_letter_code
_entity_poly.pdbx_strand_id
1 'polypeptide(L)'
;QLVDEQVRGGVIQGLGGALYEECLYSPEGQFLNGTMADYLVPMAAEMPDVEVGHVESPTLDSELGAKGAGEAGTGGAPAVVMNAINDALDPLGGKVTVQPFTPERILQAIGKI
;
A
#
# COMPACT_ATOMS: atom_id res chain seq x y z
N GLN A 1 -18.29 -12.85 3.60
CA GLN A 1 -17.22 -13.56 2.86
C GLN A 1 -16.72 -12.74 1.67
N LEU A 2 -17.55 -12.38 0.67
CA LEU A 2 -17.09 -11.64 -0.51
C LEU A 2 -16.48 -10.26 -0.15
N VAL A 3 -17.06 -9.55 0.79
CA VAL A 3 -16.54 -8.27 1.27
C VAL A 3 -15.21 -8.45 1.99
N ASP A 4 -15.07 -9.51 2.79
CA ASP A 4 -13.82 -9.79 3.50
C ASP A 4 -12.67 -10.04 2.53
N GLU A 5 -12.91 -10.85 1.50
CA GLU A 5 -11.91 -11.13 0.47
C GLU A 5 -11.59 -9.88 -0.38
N GLN A 6 -12.59 -9.04 -0.64
CA GLN A 6 -12.39 -7.76 -1.32
C GLN A 6 -11.52 -6.82 -0.46
N VAL A 7 -11.75 -6.75 0.84
CA VAL A 7 -10.95 -5.93 1.75
C VAL A 7 -9.51 -6.44 1.83
N ARG A 8 -9.32 -7.76 1.97
CA ARG A 8 -7.98 -8.38 1.95
C ARG A 8 -7.22 -8.05 0.67
N GLY A 9 -7.85 -8.28 -0.49
CA GLY A 9 -7.25 -7.94 -1.79
C GLY A 9 -6.91 -6.46 -1.92
N GLY A 10 -7.80 -5.58 -1.47
CA GLY A 10 -7.58 -4.14 -1.46
C GLY A 10 -6.39 -3.71 -0.58
N VAL A 11 -6.26 -4.28 0.62
CA VAL A 11 -5.12 -4.03 1.51
C VAL A 11 -3.81 -4.44 0.84
N ILE A 12 -3.75 -5.64 0.24
CA ILE A 12 -2.54 -6.13 -0.45
C ILE A 12 -2.18 -5.23 -1.63
N GLN A 13 -3.16 -4.76 -2.40
CA GLN A 13 -2.92 -3.79 -3.47
C GLN A 13 -2.33 -2.48 -2.92
N GLY A 14 -2.85 -1.97 -1.83
CA GLY A 14 -2.32 -0.77 -1.19
C GLY A 14 -0.91 -0.96 -0.63
N LEU A 15 -0.60 -2.14 -0.07
CA LEU A 15 0.76 -2.50 0.34
C LEU A 15 1.71 -2.56 -0.85
N GLY A 16 1.27 -3.08 -2.00
CA GLY A 16 2.02 -3.07 -3.26
C GLY A 16 2.46 -1.67 -3.65
N GLY A 17 1.51 -0.74 -3.75
CA GLY A 17 1.81 0.67 -4.05
C GLY A 17 2.68 1.36 -3.01
N ALA A 18 2.56 0.97 -1.73
CA ALA A 18 3.35 1.56 -0.66
C ALA A 18 4.81 1.07 -0.63
N LEU A 19 5.08 -0.20 -0.95
CA LEU A 19 6.36 -0.85 -0.67
C LEU A 19 7.13 -1.30 -1.91
N TYR A 20 6.44 -1.60 -3.03
CA TYR A 20 7.02 -2.33 -4.16
C TYR A 20 6.88 -1.61 -5.51
N GLU A 21 5.69 -1.12 -5.82
CA GLU A 21 5.33 -0.71 -7.17
C GLU A 21 5.89 0.67 -7.54
N GLU A 22 6.69 0.72 -8.59
CA GLU A 22 7.26 1.96 -9.13
C GLU A 22 7.41 1.87 -10.65
N CYS A 23 6.92 2.87 -11.36
CA CYS A 23 7.17 3.02 -12.79
C CYS A 23 8.51 3.74 -13.01
N LEU A 24 9.48 3.03 -13.59
CA LEU A 24 10.81 3.56 -13.86
C LEU A 24 10.92 4.01 -15.32
N TYR A 25 11.47 5.20 -15.53
CA TYR A 25 11.68 5.79 -16.85
C TYR A 25 13.15 6.16 -17.07
N SER A 26 13.65 5.99 -18.31
CA SER A 26 14.93 6.54 -18.70
C SER A 26 14.89 8.08 -18.77
N PRO A 27 16.05 8.76 -18.84
CA PRO A 27 16.09 10.22 -19.07
C PRO A 27 15.38 10.65 -20.36
N GLU A 28 15.28 9.77 -21.35
CA GLU A 28 14.61 9.99 -22.62
C GLU A 28 13.10 9.68 -22.57
N GLY A 29 12.58 9.25 -21.41
CA GLY A 29 11.16 8.96 -21.19
C GLY A 29 10.75 7.53 -21.58
N GLN A 30 11.69 6.62 -21.83
CA GLN A 30 11.36 5.23 -22.08
C GLN A 30 10.97 4.51 -20.78
N PHE A 31 9.84 3.80 -20.77
CA PHE A 31 9.41 2.96 -19.66
C PHE A 31 10.30 1.71 -19.55
N LEU A 32 10.97 1.52 -18.41
CA LEU A 32 12.02 0.53 -18.23
C LEU A 32 11.54 -0.79 -17.64
N ASN A 33 10.50 -0.80 -16.81
CA ASN A 33 10.02 -1.97 -16.08
C ASN A 33 8.55 -2.31 -16.40
N GLY A 34 8.21 -2.33 -17.69
CA GLY A 34 6.84 -2.58 -18.16
C GLY A 34 6.43 -4.05 -18.25
N THR A 35 7.19 -4.98 -17.72
CA THR A 35 6.86 -6.40 -17.70
C THR A 35 6.76 -6.93 -16.28
N MET A 36 6.03 -8.03 -16.07
CA MET A 36 5.92 -8.68 -14.76
C MET A 36 7.23 -9.31 -14.27
N ALA A 37 8.26 -9.36 -15.14
CA ALA A 37 9.61 -9.76 -14.72
C ALA A 37 10.35 -8.65 -13.97
N ASP A 38 10.03 -7.39 -14.27
CA ASP A 38 10.74 -6.22 -13.78
C ASP A 38 9.89 -5.36 -12.85
N TYR A 39 8.56 -5.35 -13.07
CA TYR A 39 7.60 -4.61 -12.26
C TYR A 39 7.24 -5.42 -11.01
N LEU A 40 7.58 -4.89 -9.84
CA LEU A 40 7.36 -5.59 -8.57
C LEU A 40 5.92 -5.46 -8.11
N VAL A 41 5.28 -6.60 -7.86
CA VAL A 41 3.98 -6.70 -7.18
C VAL A 41 4.10 -7.64 -5.98
N PRO A 42 3.31 -7.45 -4.91
CA PRO A 42 3.34 -8.37 -3.77
C PRO A 42 2.95 -9.79 -4.18
N MET A 43 3.72 -10.78 -3.74
CA MET A 43 3.37 -12.20 -3.89
C MET A 43 2.71 -12.74 -2.63
N ALA A 44 1.84 -13.73 -2.77
CA ALA A 44 1.06 -14.27 -1.65
C ALA A 44 1.93 -14.73 -0.47
N ALA A 45 3.13 -15.27 -0.75
CA ALA A 45 4.07 -15.72 0.29
C ALA A 45 4.72 -14.59 1.08
N GLU A 46 4.67 -13.36 0.59
CA GLU A 46 5.29 -12.19 1.23
C GLU A 46 4.29 -11.41 2.10
N MET A 47 3.00 -11.69 1.94
CA MET A 47 1.95 -10.92 2.58
C MET A 47 1.46 -11.58 3.86
N PRO A 48 1.15 -10.79 4.90
CA PRO A 48 0.58 -11.32 6.12
C PRO A 48 -0.89 -11.72 5.91
N ASP A 49 -1.39 -12.59 6.78
CA ASP A 49 -2.83 -12.77 6.93
C ASP A 49 -3.48 -11.47 7.42
N VAL A 50 -4.49 -11.01 6.69
CA VAL A 50 -5.24 -9.80 7.05
C VAL A 50 -6.51 -10.20 7.79
N GLU A 51 -6.59 -9.81 9.06
CA GLU A 51 -7.83 -9.92 9.83
C GLU A 51 -8.79 -8.80 9.44
N VAL A 52 -10.03 -9.15 9.12
CA VAL A 52 -11.05 -8.20 8.67
C VAL A 52 -12.16 -8.09 9.71
N GLY A 53 -12.42 -6.87 10.15
CA GLY A 53 -13.57 -6.53 10.97
C GLY A 53 -14.48 -5.52 10.26
N HIS A 54 -15.74 -5.43 10.67
CA HIS A 54 -16.72 -4.54 10.07
C HIS A 54 -17.34 -3.62 11.12
N VAL A 55 -17.37 -2.31 10.81
CA VAL A 55 -18.19 -1.33 11.49
C VAL A 55 -19.27 -0.86 10.52
N GLU A 56 -20.49 -1.28 10.75
CA GLU A 56 -21.61 -0.95 9.88
C GLU A 56 -22.00 0.53 10.03
N SER A 57 -22.03 1.24 8.92
CA SER A 57 -22.48 2.63 8.84
C SER A 57 -23.33 2.84 7.58
N PRO A 58 -24.61 2.43 7.59
CA PRO A 58 -25.49 2.53 6.43
C PRO A 58 -25.67 4.00 6.01
N THR A 59 -25.82 4.22 4.69
CA THR A 59 -26.16 5.54 4.15
C THR A 59 -27.66 5.72 4.10
N LEU A 60 -28.10 6.99 4.20
CA LEU A 60 -29.50 7.37 3.99
C LEU A 60 -29.83 7.59 2.51
N ASP A 61 -28.81 7.61 1.64
CA ASP A 61 -28.94 7.90 0.21
C ASP A 61 -29.30 6.68 -0.64
N SER A 62 -29.41 5.50 -0.03
CA SER A 62 -29.83 4.27 -0.72
C SER A 62 -30.90 3.53 0.09
N GLU A 63 -31.82 2.85 -0.61
CA GLU A 63 -32.91 2.10 0.00
C GLU A 63 -32.42 0.99 0.96
N LEU A 64 -31.31 0.35 0.64
CA LEU A 64 -30.70 -0.70 1.45
C LEU A 64 -29.63 -0.20 2.42
N GLY A 65 -29.35 1.11 2.44
CA GLY A 65 -28.22 1.65 3.20
C GLY A 65 -26.85 1.23 2.64
N ALA A 66 -26.82 0.68 1.42
CA ALA A 66 -25.63 0.10 0.83
C ALA A 66 -24.61 1.16 0.41
N LYS A 67 -23.33 0.84 0.59
CA LYS A 67 -22.17 1.63 0.13
C LYS A 67 -21.20 0.73 -0.64
N GLY A 68 -20.37 1.35 -1.50
CA GLY A 68 -19.31 0.65 -2.19
C GLY A 68 -18.23 0.13 -1.23
N ALA A 69 -17.73 -1.07 -1.47
CA ALA A 69 -16.66 -1.71 -0.68
C ALA A 69 -15.43 -2.06 -1.52
N GLY A 70 -15.43 -1.77 -2.84
CA GLY A 70 -14.37 -2.19 -3.76
C GLY A 70 -12.98 -1.70 -3.36
N GLU A 71 -12.84 -0.47 -2.96
CA GLU A 71 -11.56 0.15 -2.59
C GLU A 71 -11.40 0.40 -1.09
N ALA A 72 -12.27 -0.19 -0.27
CA ALA A 72 -12.26 0.03 1.18
C ALA A 72 -10.93 -0.39 1.83
N GLY A 73 -10.32 -1.47 1.36
CA GLY A 73 -9.01 -1.92 1.86
C GLY A 73 -7.83 -1.12 1.31
N THR A 74 -7.93 -0.60 0.09
CA THR A 74 -6.81 0.07 -0.60
C THR A 74 -6.57 1.48 -0.08
N GLY A 75 -7.64 2.25 0.17
CA GLY A 75 -7.55 3.69 0.42
C GLY A 75 -6.71 4.10 1.62
N GLY A 76 -6.72 3.30 2.69
CA GLY A 76 -5.97 3.60 3.92
C GLY A 76 -4.59 2.94 4.00
N ALA A 77 -4.34 1.88 3.24
CA ALA A 77 -3.15 1.05 3.40
C ALA A 77 -1.83 1.81 3.20
N PRO A 78 -1.65 2.65 2.16
CA PRO A 78 -0.40 3.38 1.98
C PRO A 78 -0.09 4.33 3.14
N ALA A 79 -1.09 5.02 3.66
CA ALA A 79 -0.92 5.95 4.79
C ALA A 79 -0.56 5.20 6.09
N VAL A 80 -1.18 4.05 6.34
CA VAL A 80 -0.86 3.20 7.50
C VAL A 80 0.57 2.72 7.43
N VAL A 81 1.04 2.24 6.27
CA VAL A 81 2.43 1.80 6.07
C VAL A 81 3.40 2.97 6.31
N MET A 82 3.15 4.14 5.73
CA MET A 82 3.97 5.32 5.94
C MET A 82 4.08 5.69 7.43
N ASN A 83 2.95 5.69 8.13
CA ASN A 83 2.92 6.02 9.55
C ASN A 83 3.70 5.00 10.38
N ALA A 84 3.53 3.71 10.11
CA ALA A 84 4.25 2.64 10.82
C ALA A 84 5.76 2.72 10.58
N ILE A 85 6.20 2.97 9.35
CA ILE A 85 7.62 3.16 9.03
C ILE A 85 8.17 4.40 9.75
N ASN A 86 7.47 5.52 9.70
CA ASN A 86 7.93 6.75 10.36
C ASN A 86 7.96 6.62 11.88
N ASP A 87 7.02 5.93 12.49
CA ASP A 87 7.04 5.60 13.92
C ASP A 87 8.28 4.76 14.29
N ALA A 88 8.59 3.76 13.46
CA ALA A 88 9.80 2.94 13.66
C ALA A 88 11.12 3.72 13.44
N LEU A 89 11.12 4.73 12.57
CA LEU A 89 12.28 5.56 12.27
C LEU A 89 12.46 6.74 13.23
N ASP A 90 11.46 7.12 13.99
CA ASP A 90 11.49 8.26 14.90
C ASP A 90 12.71 8.25 15.86
N PRO A 91 13.05 7.11 16.53
CA PRO A 91 14.25 7.03 17.38
C PRO A 91 15.57 7.22 16.65
N LEU A 92 15.56 7.07 15.31
CA LEU A 92 16.74 7.23 14.44
C LEU A 92 16.78 8.61 13.75
N GLY A 93 15.78 9.46 14.00
CA GLY A 93 15.65 10.77 13.37
C GLY A 93 15.33 10.73 11.88
N GLY A 94 14.88 9.57 11.37
CA GLY A 94 14.53 9.36 9.96
C GLY A 94 13.07 9.67 9.66
N LYS A 95 12.78 10.05 8.40
CA LYS A 95 11.41 10.25 7.93
C LYS A 95 11.30 9.97 6.44
N VAL A 96 10.30 9.18 6.07
CA VAL A 96 9.93 8.92 4.67
C VAL A 96 8.58 9.55 4.35
N THR A 97 8.44 10.12 3.15
CA THR A 97 7.21 10.81 2.69
C THR A 97 6.89 10.52 1.22
N VAL A 98 7.76 9.78 0.53
CA VAL A 98 7.62 9.49 -0.92
C VAL A 98 7.57 7.98 -1.13
N GLN A 99 6.52 7.51 -1.75
CA GLN A 99 6.33 6.10 -2.14
C GLN A 99 7.10 5.77 -3.43
N PRO A 100 7.39 4.47 -3.62
CA PRO A 100 7.31 3.37 -2.66
C PRO A 100 8.38 3.50 -1.56
N PHE A 101 8.06 3.03 -0.35
CA PHE A 101 8.98 3.07 0.80
C PHE A 101 9.97 1.90 0.72
N THR A 102 10.82 1.92 -0.29
CA THR A 102 11.83 0.87 -0.52
C THR A 102 12.88 0.85 0.60
N PRO A 103 13.55 -0.29 0.81
CA PRO A 103 14.67 -0.38 1.76
C PRO A 103 15.74 0.69 1.52
N GLU A 104 16.03 1.02 0.26
CA GLU A 104 16.97 2.07 -0.11
C GLU A 104 16.51 3.44 0.42
N ARG A 105 15.26 3.84 0.16
CA ARG A 105 14.69 5.11 0.64
C ARG A 105 14.65 5.20 2.16
N ILE A 106 14.38 4.08 2.83
CA ILE A 106 14.42 4.00 4.30
C ILE A 106 15.85 4.21 4.81
N LEU A 107 16.85 3.55 4.21
CA LEU A 107 18.26 3.72 4.57
C LEU A 107 18.76 5.14 4.30
N GLN A 108 18.35 5.76 3.21
CA GLN A 108 18.62 7.18 2.92
C GLN A 108 18.03 8.09 3.99
N ALA A 109 16.78 7.83 4.40
CA ALA A 109 16.09 8.65 5.40
C ALA A 109 16.78 8.66 6.78
N ILE A 110 17.58 7.63 7.10
CA ILE A 110 18.37 7.54 8.34
C ILE A 110 19.86 7.76 8.13
N GLY A 111 20.27 8.22 6.94
CA GLY A 111 21.66 8.58 6.62
C GLY A 111 22.63 7.40 6.62
N LYS A 112 22.17 6.20 6.23
CA LYS A 112 23.02 5.01 6.12
C LYS A 112 23.59 4.77 4.72
N ILE A 113 23.02 5.40 3.71
CA ILE A 113 23.51 5.46 2.32
C ILE A 113 23.25 6.85 1.73
#